data_4e2e3ed1f98c90a81cab4f26f32ef094
#
_entry.id   4e2e3ed1f98c90a81cab4f26f32ef094
#
_cell.length_a   1.000
_cell.length_b   1.000
_cell.length_c   1.000
_cell.angle_alpha   90.00
_cell.angle_beta   90.00
_cell.angle_gamma   90.00
#
_symmetry.space_group_name_H-M   'P 1'
#
loop_
_entity.id
_entity.type
_entity.pdbx_description
1 polymer ?
#
loop_
_entity_poly.entity_id
_entity_poly.type
_entity_poly.pdbx_seq_one_letter_code
_entity_poly.pdbx_strand_id
1 'polypeptide(L)'
;PVSYQGEIARTVIDAGADLVFGHGPHTYQKIETYKGKPIMHSLGQGVFDDRRNDRWLRHREGLMAHVLIKNAKVISVSLVPTWREQDNFVRMYDPNKGKGKELYEHLKSVNTDGAPLQLVGKEIEIQGLK
;
A
#
# COMPACT_ATOMS: atom_id res chain seq x y z
N PRO A 1 4.69 4.43 10.39
CA PRO A 1 3.89 3.77 11.42
C PRO A 1 4.39 4.15 12.80
N VAL A 2 3.49 4.16 13.79
CA VAL A 2 3.89 4.30 15.19
C VAL A 2 4.57 3.00 15.67
N SER A 3 5.41 3.09 16.71
CA SER A 3 6.28 1.98 17.12
C SER A 3 5.56 0.64 17.34
N TYR A 4 4.40 0.66 17.99
CA TYR A 4 3.64 -0.55 18.27
C TYR A 4 3.00 -1.21 17.04
N GLN A 5 2.74 -0.46 15.95
CA GLN A 5 2.16 -1.05 14.72
C GLN A 5 3.08 -2.10 14.10
N GLY A 6 4.37 -1.80 14.04
CA GLY A 6 5.37 -2.74 13.51
C GLY A 6 5.48 -4.00 14.38
N GLU A 7 5.47 -3.83 15.71
CA GLU A 7 5.52 -4.95 16.65
C GLU A 7 4.29 -5.86 16.52
N ILE A 8 3.09 -5.27 16.49
CA ILE A 8 1.85 -6.03 16.31
C ILE A 8 1.86 -6.79 14.97
N ALA A 9 2.21 -6.11 13.87
CA ALA A 9 2.24 -6.73 12.55
C ALA A 9 3.21 -7.91 12.47
N ARG A 10 4.40 -7.79 13.06
CA ARG A 10 5.38 -8.88 13.12
C ARG A 10 4.90 -10.02 14.02
N THR A 11 4.27 -9.72 15.15
CA THR A 11 3.67 -10.73 16.01
C THR A 11 2.60 -11.53 15.28
N VAL A 12 1.77 -10.88 14.47
CA VAL A 12 0.75 -11.54 13.65
C VAL A 12 1.39 -12.46 12.60
N ILE A 13 2.48 -12.03 11.96
CA ILE A 13 3.26 -12.90 11.04
C ILE A 13 3.87 -14.08 11.81
N ASP A 14 4.42 -13.86 13.00
CA ASP A 14 5.00 -14.92 13.84
C ASP A 14 3.93 -15.93 14.31
N ALA A 15 2.68 -15.49 14.46
CA ALA A 15 1.55 -16.34 14.75
C ALA A 15 1.01 -17.12 13.53
N GLY A 16 1.61 -16.95 12.35
CA GLY A 16 1.29 -17.73 11.15
C GLY A 16 0.56 -16.99 10.04
N ALA A 17 0.39 -15.68 10.11
CA ALA A 17 -0.16 -14.91 8.99
C ALA A 17 0.83 -14.86 7.81
N ASP A 18 0.31 -14.90 6.58
CA ASP A 18 1.09 -14.85 5.35
C ASP A 18 1.25 -13.43 4.80
N LEU A 19 0.41 -12.49 5.24
CA LEU A 19 0.50 -11.08 4.92
C LEU A 19 -0.30 -10.24 5.92
N VAL A 20 0.00 -8.95 6.01
CA VAL A 20 -0.73 -7.99 6.83
C VAL A 20 -1.13 -6.78 6.01
N PHE A 21 -2.42 -6.42 6.06
CA PHE A 21 -2.95 -5.17 5.56
C PHE A 21 -3.36 -4.28 6.71
N GLY A 22 -2.83 -3.07 6.76
CA GLY A 22 -3.21 -2.06 7.72
C GLY A 22 -3.99 -0.91 7.10
N HIS A 23 -4.80 -0.28 7.94
CA HIS A 23 -5.55 0.94 7.66
C HIS A 23 -5.61 1.81 8.92
N GLY A 24 -6.13 3.03 8.79
CA GLY A 24 -6.38 3.95 9.90
C GLY A 24 -5.77 5.34 9.71
N PRO A 25 -4.48 5.46 9.30
CA PRO A 25 -3.84 6.78 9.14
C PRO A 25 -4.39 7.65 8.01
N HIS A 26 -5.24 7.12 7.11
CA HIS A 26 -5.77 7.80 5.93
C HIS A 26 -4.73 8.22 4.88
N THR A 27 -3.48 7.83 5.06
CA THR A 27 -2.37 7.98 4.11
C THR A 27 -1.65 6.65 4.04
N TYR A 28 -1.00 6.36 2.91
CA TYR A 28 -0.17 5.15 2.91
C TYR A 28 1.09 5.35 3.72
N GLN A 29 1.54 4.25 4.28
CA GLN A 29 2.74 4.16 5.09
C GLN A 29 3.73 3.20 4.46
N LYS A 30 4.90 3.10 5.08
CA LYS A 30 5.95 2.17 4.74
C LYS A 30 5.43 0.74 4.54
N ILE A 31 5.95 0.09 3.52
CA ILE A 31 5.78 -1.33 3.24
C ILE A 31 6.99 -2.07 3.79
N GLU A 32 6.77 -3.13 4.51
CA GLU A 32 7.82 -3.93 5.13
C GLU A 32 7.77 -5.37 4.61
N THR A 33 8.91 -6.03 4.52
CA THR A 33 8.99 -7.48 4.37
C THR A 33 9.61 -8.05 5.65
N TYR A 34 8.85 -8.90 6.34
CA TYR A 34 9.30 -9.56 7.56
C TYR A 34 9.22 -11.08 7.39
N LYS A 35 10.34 -11.78 7.56
CA LYS A 35 10.45 -13.23 7.31
C LYS A 35 9.95 -13.65 5.93
N GLY A 36 10.15 -12.80 4.92
CA GLY A 36 9.65 -13.03 3.55
C GLY A 36 8.17 -12.74 3.35
N LYS A 37 7.45 -12.26 4.37
CA LYS A 37 6.02 -11.94 4.32
C LYS A 37 5.79 -10.43 4.24
N PRO A 38 4.87 -9.96 3.39
CA PRO A 38 4.62 -8.54 3.22
C PRO A 38 3.74 -7.97 4.34
N ILE A 39 4.11 -6.79 4.81
CA ILE A 39 3.35 -5.99 5.76
C ILE A 39 3.13 -4.61 5.12
N MET A 40 1.88 -4.30 4.83
CA MET A 40 1.46 -2.96 4.39
C MET A 40 0.79 -2.26 5.56
N HIS A 41 1.53 -1.39 6.25
CA HIS A 41 1.07 -0.75 7.50
C HIS A 41 -0.15 0.14 7.29
N SER A 42 -0.28 0.76 6.12
CA SER A 42 -1.49 1.44 5.67
C SER A 42 -1.53 1.54 4.15
N LEU A 43 -2.64 1.16 3.57
CA LEU A 43 -2.92 1.30 2.14
C LEU A 43 -3.49 2.68 1.79
N GLY A 44 -3.54 3.61 2.75
CA GLY A 44 -4.11 4.93 2.54
C GLY A 44 -5.62 4.92 2.55
N GLN A 45 -6.22 5.76 1.71
CA GLN A 45 -7.66 5.98 1.71
C GLN A 45 -8.31 5.36 0.48
N GLY A 46 -9.30 4.51 0.72
CA GLY A 46 -10.18 3.97 -0.31
C GLY A 46 -11.45 4.80 -0.44
N VAL A 47 -12.60 4.16 -0.33
CA VAL A 47 -13.91 4.81 -0.36
C VAL A 47 -14.17 5.51 0.97
N PHE A 48 -14.36 6.82 0.93
CA PHE A 48 -14.63 7.62 2.12
C PHE A 48 -15.48 8.84 1.73
N ASP A 49 -16.67 8.97 2.30
CA ASP A 49 -17.54 10.11 2.06
C ASP A 49 -17.19 11.25 3.03
N ASP A 50 -16.14 11.99 2.72
CA ASP A 50 -15.81 13.21 3.42
C ASP A 50 -15.95 14.42 2.49
N ARG A 51 -17.07 15.10 2.62
CA ARG A 51 -17.37 16.31 1.86
C ARG A 51 -16.75 17.57 2.46
N ARG A 52 -16.12 17.47 3.65
CA ARG A 52 -15.72 18.62 4.45
C ARG A 52 -14.26 19.04 4.32
N ASN A 53 -13.39 18.26 3.69
CA ASN A 53 -11.96 18.51 3.75
C ASN A 53 -11.21 18.37 2.44
N ASP A 54 -11.37 19.36 1.56
CA ASP A 54 -10.41 19.60 0.45
C ASP A 54 -9.03 20.11 0.96
N ARG A 55 -8.88 20.33 2.27
CA ARG A 55 -7.64 20.86 2.86
C ARG A 55 -6.50 19.85 2.91
N TRP A 56 -6.80 18.55 2.81
CA TRP A 56 -5.81 17.49 2.95
C TRP A 56 -5.75 16.67 1.65
N LEU A 57 -5.07 17.18 0.63
CA LEU A 57 -4.89 16.48 -0.65
C LEU A 57 -4.37 15.05 -0.48
N ARG A 58 -3.52 14.81 0.54
CA ARG A 58 -2.97 13.47 0.81
C ARG A 58 -4.00 12.46 1.32
N HIS A 59 -5.14 12.90 1.85
CA HIS A 59 -6.24 12.02 2.23
C HIS A 59 -7.07 11.52 1.02
N ARG A 60 -6.62 11.78 -0.20
CA ARG A 60 -7.20 11.23 -1.43
C ARG A 60 -6.38 10.09 -2.00
N GLU A 61 -5.15 9.91 -1.50
CA GLU A 61 -4.21 8.91 -1.96
C GLU A 61 -4.50 7.54 -1.34
N GLY A 62 -4.44 6.50 -2.14
CA GLY A 62 -4.58 5.13 -1.69
C GLY A 62 -3.82 4.15 -2.59
N LEU A 63 -3.78 2.92 -2.13
CA LEU A 63 -3.22 1.79 -2.85
C LEU A 63 -4.24 0.67 -2.88
N MET A 64 -4.43 0.07 -4.04
CA MET A 64 -5.11 -1.21 -4.17
C MET A 64 -4.04 -2.30 -4.20
N ALA A 65 -4.17 -3.30 -3.33
CA ALA A 65 -3.28 -4.44 -3.33
C ALA A 65 -3.87 -5.58 -4.18
N HIS A 66 -3.06 -6.10 -5.08
CA HIS A 66 -3.35 -7.29 -5.87
C HIS A 66 -2.48 -8.43 -5.34
N VAL A 67 -3.09 -9.45 -4.77
CA VAL A 67 -2.41 -10.59 -4.16
C VAL A 67 -2.65 -11.84 -4.98
N LEU A 68 -1.58 -12.46 -5.45
CA LEU A 68 -1.65 -13.76 -6.11
C LEU A 68 -1.39 -14.87 -5.09
N ILE A 69 -2.39 -15.72 -4.91
CA ILE A 69 -2.31 -16.88 -4.00
C ILE A 69 -2.38 -18.17 -4.82
N LYS A 70 -1.44 -19.08 -4.57
CA LYS A 70 -1.43 -20.41 -5.19
C LYS A 70 -1.05 -21.45 -4.15
N ASN A 71 -1.83 -22.53 -4.05
CA ASN A 71 -1.63 -23.62 -3.10
C ASN A 71 -1.49 -23.11 -1.65
N ALA A 72 -2.40 -22.22 -1.25
CA ALA A 72 -2.41 -21.56 0.06
C ALA A 72 -1.15 -20.75 0.40
N LYS A 73 -0.38 -20.31 -0.61
CA LYS A 73 0.80 -19.46 -0.43
C LYS A 73 0.64 -18.16 -1.20
N VAL A 74 1.09 -17.07 -0.62
CA VAL A 74 1.21 -15.77 -1.31
C VAL A 74 2.40 -15.87 -2.25
N ILE A 75 2.14 -15.73 -3.56
CA ILE A 75 3.15 -15.84 -4.62
C ILE A 75 3.71 -14.45 -4.96
N SER A 76 2.84 -13.47 -5.07
CA SER A 76 3.22 -12.09 -5.32
C SER A 76 2.21 -11.13 -4.72
N VAL A 77 2.68 -9.94 -4.42
CA VAL A 77 1.84 -8.79 -4.05
C VAL A 77 2.27 -7.61 -4.88
N SER A 78 1.33 -7.02 -5.59
CA SER A 78 1.54 -5.78 -6.31
C SER A 78 0.53 -4.73 -5.88
N LEU A 79 0.88 -3.47 -6.13
CA LEU A 79 0.12 -2.30 -5.71
C LEU A 79 -0.22 -1.46 -6.93
N VAL A 80 -1.44 -0.96 -6.96
CA VAL A 80 -1.90 0.01 -7.96
C VAL A 80 -2.23 1.30 -7.24
N PRO A 81 -1.62 2.43 -7.60
CA PRO A 81 -1.96 3.72 -7.04
C PRO A 81 -3.43 4.07 -7.30
N THR A 82 -4.10 4.57 -6.30
CA THR A 82 -5.47 5.07 -6.40
C THR A 82 -5.57 6.51 -5.93
N TRP A 83 -6.55 7.21 -6.47
CA TRP A 83 -6.87 8.57 -6.08
C TRP A 83 -8.39 8.73 -5.99
N ARG A 84 -8.86 9.31 -4.90
CA ARG A 84 -10.27 9.69 -4.75
C ARG A 84 -10.49 11.05 -5.40
N GLU A 85 -11.23 11.07 -6.49
CA GLU A 85 -11.56 12.27 -7.23
C GLU A 85 -12.55 13.19 -6.49
N GLN A 86 -12.82 14.38 -7.04
CA GLN A 86 -13.76 15.32 -6.43
C GLN A 86 -15.20 14.80 -6.42
N ASP A 87 -15.53 13.89 -7.34
CA ASP A 87 -16.81 13.19 -7.40
C ASP A 87 -16.94 12.03 -6.38
N ASN A 88 -15.94 11.87 -5.51
CA ASN A 88 -15.79 10.78 -4.54
C ASN A 88 -15.57 9.38 -5.14
N PHE A 89 -15.44 9.24 -6.45
CA PHE A 89 -15.03 7.98 -7.04
C PHE A 89 -13.52 7.75 -6.87
N VAL A 90 -13.17 6.52 -6.51
CA VAL A 90 -11.78 6.09 -6.46
C VAL A 90 -11.39 5.54 -7.83
N ARG A 91 -10.33 6.10 -8.41
CA ARG A 91 -9.78 5.65 -9.70
C ARG A 91 -8.38 5.11 -9.54
N MET A 92 -8.08 4.07 -10.30
CA MET A 92 -6.74 3.49 -10.41
C MET A 92 -5.91 4.26 -11.43
N TYR A 93 -4.63 4.44 -11.14
CA TYR A 93 -3.71 5.18 -11.99
C TYR A 93 -2.48 4.36 -12.35
N ASP A 94 -2.06 4.46 -13.60
CA ASP A 94 -0.84 3.82 -14.11
C ASP A 94 0.39 4.47 -13.46
N PRO A 95 1.20 3.74 -12.68
CA PRO A 95 2.36 4.31 -11.96
C PRO A 95 3.49 4.77 -12.89
N ASN A 96 3.40 4.51 -14.20
CA ASN A 96 4.43 4.91 -15.16
C ASN A 96 4.23 6.34 -15.68
N LYS A 97 3.07 6.96 -15.49
CA LYS A 97 2.74 8.24 -16.09
C LYS A 97 1.77 9.10 -15.27
N GLY A 98 1.81 10.41 -15.50
CA GLY A 98 0.85 11.38 -14.96
C GLY A 98 0.65 11.26 -13.46
N LYS A 99 -0.58 11.33 -13.01
CA LYS A 99 -0.97 11.22 -11.60
C LYS A 99 -0.45 9.94 -10.95
N GLY A 100 -0.49 8.81 -11.63
CA GLY A 100 0.00 7.54 -11.10
C GLY A 100 1.50 7.57 -10.80
N LYS A 101 2.30 8.24 -11.65
CA LYS A 101 3.73 8.44 -11.41
C LYS A 101 3.96 9.33 -10.19
N GLU A 102 3.21 10.42 -10.02
CA GLU A 102 3.30 11.27 -8.83
C GLU A 102 3.02 10.47 -7.55
N LEU A 103 1.97 9.64 -7.56
CA LEU A 103 1.61 8.79 -6.44
C LEU A 103 2.68 7.74 -6.13
N TYR A 104 3.30 7.17 -7.15
CA TYR A 104 4.40 6.22 -6.98
C TYR A 104 5.66 6.90 -6.42
N GLU A 105 6.02 8.08 -6.90
CA GLU A 105 7.14 8.86 -6.34
C GLU A 105 6.89 9.20 -4.86
N HIS A 106 5.66 9.58 -4.50
CA HIS A 106 5.30 9.79 -3.10
C HIS A 106 5.40 8.49 -2.29
N LEU A 107 4.92 7.36 -2.80
CA LEU A 107 5.07 6.07 -2.13
C LEU A 107 6.56 5.75 -1.88
N LYS A 108 7.43 5.95 -2.86
CA LYS A 108 8.88 5.76 -2.68
C LYS A 108 9.45 6.66 -1.59
N SER A 109 8.98 7.90 -1.50
CA SER A 109 9.46 8.86 -0.50
C SER A 109 9.11 8.46 0.94
N VAL A 110 8.00 7.76 1.16
CA VAL A 110 7.60 7.25 2.48
C VAL A 110 8.12 5.84 2.76
N ASN A 111 8.65 5.17 1.74
CA ASN A 111 9.14 3.78 1.79
C ASN A 111 10.66 3.66 1.72
N THR A 112 11.40 4.68 2.18
CA THR A 112 12.86 4.78 2.00
C THR A 112 13.67 3.60 2.55
N ASP A 113 13.25 3.04 3.68
CA ASP A 113 13.84 1.86 4.33
C ASP A 113 12.84 0.69 4.39
N GLY A 114 11.91 0.67 3.45
CA GLY A 114 10.91 -0.38 3.31
C GLY A 114 11.33 -1.50 2.37
N ALA A 115 10.38 -2.38 2.08
CA ALA A 115 10.56 -3.43 1.08
C ALA A 115 10.90 -2.83 -0.29
N PRO A 116 11.81 -3.45 -1.06
CA PRO A 116 12.09 -3.00 -2.42
C PRO A 116 10.83 -3.07 -3.31
N LEU A 117 10.61 -2.04 -4.11
CA LEU A 117 9.49 -1.90 -5.02
C LEU A 117 9.98 -1.86 -6.46
N GLN A 118 9.32 -2.60 -7.35
CA GLN A 118 9.64 -2.64 -8.76
C GLN A 118 8.39 -2.40 -9.61
N LEU A 119 8.52 -1.58 -10.65
CA LEU A 119 7.47 -1.46 -11.68
C LEU A 119 7.45 -2.71 -12.56
N VAL A 120 6.31 -3.37 -12.61
CA VAL A 120 6.04 -4.53 -13.48
C VAL A 120 4.75 -4.25 -14.26
N GLY A 121 4.88 -3.93 -15.53
CA GLY A 121 3.74 -3.47 -16.33
C GLY A 121 3.13 -2.18 -15.76
N LYS A 122 1.89 -2.25 -15.33
CA LYS A 122 1.15 -1.12 -14.73
C LYS A 122 0.96 -1.24 -13.21
N GLU A 123 1.75 -2.09 -12.57
CA GLU A 123 1.67 -2.34 -11.13
C GLU A 123 3.05 -2.15 -10.48
N ILE A 124 3.04 -1.95 -9.18
CA ILE A 124 4.23 -1.80 -8.34
C ILE A 124 4.36 -3.09 -7.53
N GLU A 125 5.28 -3.96 -7.92
CA GLU A 125 5.48 -5.25 -7.26
C GLU A 125 6.38 -5.10 -6.03
N ILE A 126 5.98 -5.75 -4.92
CA ILE A 126 6.77 -5.85 -3.69
C ILE A 126 7.77 -6.99 -3.87
N GLN A 127 9.06 -6.68 -3.75
CA GLN A 127 10.14 -7.65 -3.93
C GLN A 127 10.55 -8.32 -2.60
N GLY A 128 11.25 -9.44 -2.70
CA GLY A 128 11.82 -10.12 -1.53
C GLY A 128 10.83 -11.00 -0.76
N LEU A 129 9.70 -11.36 -1.35
CA LEU A 129 8.75 -12.31 -0.75
C LEU A 129 9.26 -13.75 -0.86
N LYS A 130 8.95 -14.59 0.14
CA LYS A 130 9.35 -16.00 0.22
C LYS A 130 8.21 -16.89 0.68
#